data_9bd7bd8f7a2c0db5b0bab4d001fe2bed
#
_entry.id   9bd7bd8f7a2c0db5b0bab4d001fe2bed
#
_cell.length_a   1.000
_cell.length_b   1.000
_cell.length_c   1.000
_cell.angle_alpha   90.00
_cell.angle_beta   90.00
_cell.angle_gamma   90.00
#
_symmetry.space_group_name_H-M   'P 1'
#
loop_
_entity.id
_entity.type
_entity.pdbx_description
1 polymer ?
#
loop_
_entity_poly.entity_id
_entity_poly.type
_entity_poly.pdbx_seq_one_letter_code
_entity_poly.pdbx_strand_id
1 'polypeptide(L)'
;MSKDDVHSEIRSAAEADLVTFIKLVSPQSILGGVHVELCQWWTRQEAKALQLCLLPRDHQKSRMIAYRVAWYLTKHPDHRILYISATANLAEKQLKFIKDILTSTIYMRYWPEMINYEEGKRERWTNNEISVDHPLRKKEGVRDPSIFTAGLTTSITGLHCDVAVLDDTVVPENAYTDEGRNKVKTQYSLLSSIEGAEAKEWVVGTRYHSKDLYNDLMEMQEEIYDDEGNIVEHSALYEKFEKQVENRGDGTGEFCWPRQQRPDGKWFGFDRKILAQKRGKYLDRTQFFAQYYNNPNNPEGTGITPDKFQYFERTHLTRQKGYWFYKGQRLNVFAAIDFAYSLNKRSDSTALVVVGIDPNHNYYVLDIERFKSEKISEYYAYILRAFVKWDFRKLRAEVTAAQKAIVQELKNSYIKPNGLSLSIDEHSP
;
A
#
# COMPACT_ATOMS: atom_id res chain seq x y z
N MET A 1 7.44 48.43 -13.56
CA MET A 1 8.26 47.26 -13.18
C MET A 1 9.27 46.99 -14.30
N SER A 2 10.53 46.82 -13.95
CA SER A 2 11.56 46.40 -14.90
C SER A 2 11.32 44.95 -15.34
N LYS A 3 11.93 44.53 -16.44
CA LYS A 3 11.87 43.09 -16.85
C LYS A 3 12.47 42.16 -15.79
N ASP A 4 13.45 42.66 -15.06
CA ASP A 4 14.12 41.89 -13.99
C ASP A 4 13.22 41.75 -12.76
N ASP A 5 12.41 42.81 -12.41
CA ASP A 5 11.43 42.74 -11.33
C ASP A 5 10.36 41.68 -11.61
N VAL A 6 9.81 41.65 -12.86
CA VAL A 6 8.81 40.64 -13.26
C VAL A 6 9.38 39.24 -13.23
N HIS A 7 10.63 39.06 -13.68
CA HIS A 7 11.31 37.76 -13.64
C HIS A 7 11.47 37.25 -12.21
N SER A 8 11.93 38.12 -11.29
CA SER A 8 12.10 37.80 -9.87
C SER A 8 10.77 37.44 -9.19
N GLU A 9 9.68 38.18 -9.50
CA GLU A 9 8.36 37.87 -8.95
C GLU A 9 7.83 36.50 -9.42
N ILE A 10 7.94 36.18 -10.71
CA ILE A 10 7.49 34.87 -11.24
C ILE A 10 8.30 33.74 -10.60
N ARG A 11 9.61 33.89 -10.48
CA ARG A 11 10.49 32.92 -9.81
C ARG A 11 10.06 32.73 -8.35
N SER A 12 9.93 33.79 -7.59
CA SER A 12 9.52 33.73 -6.18
C SER A 12 8.13 33.09 -6.01
N ALA A 13 7.18 33.41 -6.86
CA ALA A 13 5.85 32.80 -6.84
C ALA A 13 5.91 31.29 -7.11
N ALA A 14 6.74 30.86 -8.09
CA ALA A 14 6.91 29.44 -8.41
C ALA A 14 7.65 28.69 -7.29
N GLU A 15 8.63 29.31 -6.64
CA GLU A 15 9.31 28.70 -5.47
C GLU A 15 8.38 28.60 -4.25
N ALA A 16 7.43 29.53 -4.08
CA ALA A 16 6.48 29.52 -2.98
C ALA A 16 5.35 28.49 -3.15
N ASP A 17 4.91 28.22 -4.38
CA ASP A 17 3.75 27.37 -4.66
C ASP A 17 4.02 26.32 -5.75
N LEU A 18 3.84 25.06 -5.40
CA LEU A 18 4.08 23.91 -6.29
C LEU A 18 3.17 23.93 -7.53
N VAL A 19 1.92 24.39 -7.40
CA VAL A 19 0.98 24.48 -8.55
C VAL A 19 1.48 25.52 -9.55
N THR A 20 1.94 26.67 -9.05
CA THR A 20 2.53 27.73 -9.87
C THR A 20 3.80 27.25 -10.57
N PHE A 21 4.68 26.53 -9.85
CA PHE A 21 5.86 25.91 -10.44
C PHE A 21 5.48 24.97 -11.60
N ILE A 22 4.54 24.06 -11.38
CA ILE A 22 4.10 23.09 -12.42
C ILE A 22 3.55 23.83 -13.65
N LYS A 23 2.72 24.83 -13.45
CA LYS A 23 2.15 25.62 -14.55
C LYS A 23 3.22 26.39 -15.32
N LEU A 24 4.26 26.85 -14.64
CA LEU A 24 5.39 27.56 -15.27
C LEU A 24 6.23 26.59 -16.12
N VAL A 25 6.72 25.50 -15.54
CA VAL A 25 7.66 24.57 -16.21
C VAL A 25 6.97 23.60 -17.18
N SER A 26 5.67 23.39 -17.02
CA SER A 26 4.88 22.47 -17.83
C SER A 26 3.47 23.03 -18.12
N PRO A 27 3.35 24.11 -18.90
CA PRO A 27 2.06 24.79 -19.15
C PRO A 27 1.02 23.89 -19.85
N GLN A 28 1.48 22.82 -20.50
CA GLN A 28 0.62 21.81 -21.12
C GLN A 28 0.01 20.80 -20.13
N SER A 29 0.45 20.80 -18.86
CA SER A 29 -0.06 19.85 -17.87
C SER A 29 -1.48 20.21 -17.47
N ILE A 30 -2.35 19.20 -17.48
CA ILE A 30 -3.73 19.34 -17.00
C ILE A 30 -3.77 18.88 -15.55
N LEU A 31 -4.04 19.84 -14.67
CA LEU A 31 -4.27 19.60 -13.25
C LEU A 31 -5.78 19.66 -12.98
N GLY A 32 -6.34 18.59 -12.44
CA GLY A 32 -7.68 18.62 -11.84
C GLY A 32 -7.64 19.14 -10.40
N GLY A 33 -8.82 19.37 -9.80
CA GLY A 33 -8.93 19.82 -8.41
C GLY A 33 -8.16 18.95 -7.43
N VAL A 34 -8.18 17.63 -7.62
CA VAL A 34 -7.44 16.68 -6.78
C VAL A 34 -5.92 16.90 -6.81
N HIS A 35 -5.35 17.30 -7.94
CA HIS A 35 -3.91 17.57 -8.05
C HIS A 35 -3.53 18.88 -7.36
N VAL A 36 -4.39 19.89 -7.44
CA VAL A 36 -4.20 21.16 -6.71
C VAL A 36 -4.27 20.91 -5.20
N GLU A 37 -5.30 20.19 -4.76
CA GLU A 37 -5.47 19.78 -3.35
C GLU A 37 -4.25 18.99 -2.85
N LEU A 38 -3.74 18.05 -3.66
CA LEU A 38 -2.55 17.26 -3.34
C LEU A 38 -1.30 18.15 -3.18
N CYS A 39 -1.08 19.09 -4.10
CA CYS A 39 0.04 20.02 -4.01
C CYS A 39 -0.05 20.86 -2.72
N GLN A 40 -1.21 21.41 -2.41
CA GLN A 40 -1.44 22.19 -1.19
C GLN A 40 -1.24 21.34 0.06
N TRP A 41 -1.74 20.10 0.08
CA TRP A 41 -1.55 19.17 1.18
C TRP A 41 -0.06 18.83 1.40
N TRP A 42 0.70 18.64 0.34
CA TRP A 42 2.13 18.34 0.43
C TRP A 42 2.96 19.49 0.98
N THR A 43 2.56 20.73 0.72
CA THR A 43 3.41 21.91 0.91
C THR A 43 2.92 22.87 2.00
N ARG A 44 1.86 22.49 2.72
CA ARG A 44 1.36 23.31 3.85
C ARG A 44 2.37 23.34 5.00
N GLN A 45 2.27 24.35 5.83
CA GLN A 45 3.24 24.62 6.89
C GLN A 45 3.33 23.48 7.94
N GLU A 46 2.21 22.88 8.29
CA GLU A 46 2.11 21.80 9.30
C GLU A 46 2.25 20.39 8.67
N ALA A 47 2.77 20.28 7.44
CA ALA A 47 2.94 19.00 6.79
C ALA A 47 3.96 18.13 7.53
N LYS A 48 3.57 16.88 7.86
CA LYS A 48 4.51 15.90 8.42
C LYS A 48 5.65 15.60 7.45
N ALA A 49 6.79 15.19 7.96
CA ALA A 49 7.94 14.75 7.17
C ALA A 49 7.61 13.45 6.40
N LEU A 50 6.85 12.54 7.01
CA LEU A 50 6.44 11.27 6.44
C LEU A 50 5.01 11.38 5.89
N GLN A 51 4.87 11.25 4.57
CA GLN A 51 3.60 11.46 3.85
C GLN A 51 3.28 10.30 2.91
N LEU A 52 2.07 9.75 3.06
CA LEU A 52 1.55 8.68 2.23
C LEU A 52 0.41 9.20 1.34
N CYS A 53 0.60 9.15 0.03
CA CYS A 53 -0.41 9.54 -0.97
C CYS A 53 -0.92 8.30 -1.71
N LEU A 54 -2.21 8.00 -1.56
CA LEU A 54 -2.91 6.93 -2.25
C LEU A 54 -3.93 7.52 -3.22
N LEU A 55 -3.61 7.50 -4.50
CA LEU A 55 -4.49 7.92 -5.57
C LEU A 55 -4.89 6.75 -6.46
N PRO A 56 -6.07 6.80 -7.07
CA PRO A 56 -6.50 5.80 -8.02
C PRO A 56 -5.54 5.68 -9.20
N ARG A 57 -5.56 4.52 -9.84
CA ARG A 57 -4.82 4.31 -11.08
C ARG A 57 -5.19 5.36 -12.13
N ASP A 58 -4.23 5.74 -12.97
CA ASP A 58 -4.37 6.75 -14.03
C ASP A 58 -4.63 8.20 -13.54
N HIS A 59 -4.41 8.50 -12.25
CA HIS A 59 -4.54 9.86 -11.67
C HIS A 59 -3.19 10.59 -11.54
N GLN A 60 -2.22 10.31 -12.39
CA GLN A 60 -0.92 11.01 -12.54
C GLN A 60 -0.05 11.09 -11.27
N LYS A 61 -0.24 10.25 -10.26
CA LYS A 61 0.51 10.32 -9.00
C LYS A 61 2.02 10.36 -9.17
N SER A 62 2.60 9.44 -9.99
CA SER A 62 4.05 9.40 -10.26
C SER A 62 4.56 10.66 -10.97
N ARG A 63 3.71 11.29 -11.80
CA ARG A 63 4.05 12.57 -12.43
C ARG A 63 4.03 13.71 -11.43
N MET A 64 3.04 13.71 -10.53
CA MET A 64 2.91 14.74 -9.51
C MET A 64 4.06 14.72 -8.50
N ILE A 65 4.48 13.52 -8.05
CA ILE A 65 5.64 13.41 -7.15
C ILE A 65 6.94 13.80 -7.85
N ALA A 66 7.11 13.51 -9.14
CA ALA A 66 8.28 13.95 -9.90
C ALA A 66 8.35 15.50 -10.02
N TYR A 67 7.21 16.19 -10.21
CA TYR A 67 7.16 17.66 -10.11
C TYR A 67 7.56 18.15 -8.72
N ARG A 68 7.06 17.51 -7.66
CA ARG A 68 7.42 17.85 -6.29
C ARG A 68 8.92 17.70 -6.05
N VAL A 69 9.53 16.63 -6.56
CA VAL A 69 10.98 16.40 -6.46
C VAL A 69 11.75 17.51 -7.16
N ALA A 70 11.40 17.86 -8.40
CA ALA A 70 12.04 18.95 -9.15
C ALA A 70 11.90 20.29 -8.42
N TRP A 71 10.71 20.61 -7.93
CA TRP A 71 10.44 21.83 -7.16
C TRP A 71 11.21 21.89 -5.85
N TYR A 72 11.22 20.78 -5.10
CA TYR A 72 11.95 20.69 -3.83
C TYR A 72 13.46 20.86 -4.03
N LEU A 73 14.04 20.19 -5.02
CA LEU A 73 15.44 20.30 -5.36
C LEU A 73 15.84 21.73 -5.78
N THR A 74 14.94 22.46 -6.45
CA THR A 74 15.13 23.86 -6.81
C THR A 74 15.31 24.75 -5.57
N LYS A 75 14.62 24.43 -4.47
CA LYS A 75 14.67 25.17 -3.20
C LYS A 75 15.78 24.70 -2.26
N HIS A 76 16.16 23.43 -2.37
CA HIS A 76 17.14 22.74 -1.52
C HIS A 76 18.18 22.02 -2.40
N PRO A 77 19.05 22.77 -3.12
CA PRO A 77 19.97 22.20 -4.10
C PRO A 77 21.09 21.35 -3.46
N ASP A 78 21.34 21.51 -2.17
CA ASP A 78 22.28 20.74 -1.35
C ASP A 78 21.71 19.42 -0.84
N HIS A 79 20.39 19.23 -0.88
CA HIS A 79 19.75 17.98 -0.42
C HIS A 79 19.97 16.81 -1.40
N ARG A 80 19.90 15.60 -0.82
CA ARG A 80 20.06 14.31 -1.49
C ARG A 80 18.72 13.58 -1.51
N ILE A 81 18.28 13.21 -2.68
CA ILE A 81 16.98 12.56 -2.88
C ILE A 81 17.22 11.13 -3.38
N LEU A 82 16.74 10.16 -2.63
CA LEU A 82 16.69 8.77 -3.07
C LEU A 82 15.30 8.48 -3.64
N TYR A 83 15.24 8.14 -4.93
CA TYR A 83 13.97 7.84 -5.62
C TYR A 83 13.85 6.35 -5.91
N ILE A 84 12.93 5.69 -5.24
CA ILE A 84 12.72 4.24 -5.30
C ILE A 84 11.40 3.90 -5.99
N SER A 85 11.44 2.94 -6.91
CA SER A 85 10.24 2.29 -7.46
C SER A 85 10.35 0.77 -7.35
N ALA A 86 9.31 0.03 -7.70
CA ALA A 86 9.36 -1.43 -7.69
C ALA A 86 10.55 -2.00 -8.48
N THR A 87 10.94 -1.33 -9.58
CA THR A 87 12.12 -1.67 -10.39
C THR A 87 12.95 -0.44 -10.69
N ALA A 88 14.28 -0.61 -10.90
CA ALA A 88 15.17 0.48 -11.28
C ALA A 88 14.72 1.18 -12.57
N ASN A 89 14.27 0.43 -13.58
CA ASN A 89 13.77 1.00 -14.84
C ASN A 89 12.56 1.94 -14.65
N LEU A 90 11.67 1.66 -13.69
CA LEU A 90 10.55 2.56 -13.36
C LEU A 90 11.07 3.85 -12.72
N ALA A 91 12.02 3.76 -11.80
CA ALA A 91 12.62 4.92 -11.16
C ALA A 91 13.42 5.78 -12.17
N GLU A 92 14.17 5.15 -13.07
CA GLU A 92 14.92 5.84 -14.14
C GLU A 92 14.00 6.60 -15.12
N LYS A 93 12.81 6.06 -15.43
CA LYS A 93 11.81 6.78 -16.23
C LYS A 93 11.34 8.07 -15.55
N GLN A 94 11.18 8.04 -14.22
CA GLN A 94 10.82 9.25 -13.46
C GLN A 94 11.99 10.23 -13.42
N LEU A 95 13.21 9.76 -13.23
CA LEU A 95 14.41 10.61 -13.31
C LEU A 95 14.53 11.27 -14.67
N LYS A 96 14.27 10.54 -15.76
CA LYS A 96 14.25 11.13 -17.11
C LYS A 96 13.24 12.28 -17.19
N PHE A 97 12.02 12.09 -16.66
CA PHE A 97 11.00 13.14 -16.65
C PHE A 97 11.45 14.35 -15.80
N ILE A 98 12.10 14.13 -14.65
CA ILE A 98 12.66 15.20 -13.82
C ILE A 98 13.77 15.92 -14.59
N LYS A 99 14.66 15.20 -15.26
CA LYS A 99 15.71 15.79 -16.13
C LYS A 99 15.10 16.68 -17.22
N ASP A 100 14.03 16.22 -17.88
CA ASP A 100 13.34 17.00 -18.91
C ASP A 100 12.77 18.31 -18.35
N ILE A 101 12.29 18.31 -17.10
CA ILE A 101 11.86 19.55 -16.41
C ILE A 101 13.07 20.48 -16.18
N LEU A 102 14.12 19.97 -15.53
CA LEU A 102 15.31 20.75 -15.12
C LEU A 102 16.11 21.31 -16.31
N THR A 103 16.04 20.67 -17.47
CA THR A 103 16.71 21.12 -18.70
C THR A 103 15.80 21.86 -19.68
N SER A 104 14.53 22.05 -19.31
CA SER A 104 13.60 22.82 -20.15
C SER A 104 14.06 24.28 -20.27
N THR A 105 13.84 24.89 -21.43
CA THR A 105 14.21 26.29 -21.68
C THR A 105 13.60 27.25 -20.65
N ILE A 106 12.37 26.95 -20.20
CA ILE A 106 11.70 27.76 -19.18
C ILE A 106 12.42 27.61 -17.83
N TYR A 107 12.67 26.37 -17.40
CA TYR A 107 13.35 26.13 -16.12
C TYR A 107 14.73 26.78 -16.10
N MET A 108 15.57 26.52 -17.09
CA MET A 108 16.92 27.08 -17.17
C MET A 108 16.95 28.60 -17.28
N ARG A 109 15.88 29.23 -17.76
CA ARG A 109 15.74 30.69 -17.76
C ARG A 109 15.52 31.26 -16.37
N TYR A 110 14.71 30.59 -15.53
CA TYR A 110 14.39 31.10 -14.20
C TYR A 110 15.40 30.65 -13.13
N TRP A 111 16.05 29.51 -13.33
CA TRP A 111 17.05 28.92 -12.41
C TRP A 111 18.32 28.52 -13.16
N PRO A 112 19.05 29.47 -13.78
CA PRO A 112 20.22 29.19 -14.60
C PRO A 112 21.39 28.61 -13.79
N GLU A 113 21.43 28.83 -12.48
CA GLU A 113 22.45 28.32 -11.57
C GLU A 113 22.31 26.83 -11.25
N MET A 114 21.13 26.25 -11.53
CA MET A 114 20.85 24.87 -11.16
C MET A 114 21.49 23.84 -12.10
N ILE A 115 21.51 24.12 -13.40
CA ILE A 115 21.96 23.14 -14.40
C ILE A 115 22.84 23.82 -15.44
N ASN A 116 24.04 23.27 -15.68
CA ASN A 116 24.90 23.73 -16.73
C ASN A 116 24.29 23.51 -18.13
N TYR A 117 24.33 24.52 -18.98
CA TYR A 117 23.83 24.45 -20.36
C TYR A 117 24.51 23.35 -21.16
N GLU A 118 25.86 23.22 -20.99
CA GLU A 118 26.68 22.23 -21.66
C GLU A 118 26.59 20.91 -20.89
N GLU A 119 25.91 19.89 -21.45
CA GLU A 119 25.75 18.61 -20.81
C GLU A 119 27.04 17.93 -20.38
N GLY A 120 28.09 18.03 -21.20
CA GLY A 120 29.40 17.47 -20.89
C GLY A 120 30.15 18.12 -19.72
N LYS A 121 29.66 19.27 -19.22
CA LYS A 121 30.20 19.95 -18.02
C LYS A 121 29.43 19.64 -16.74
N ARG A 122 28.30 18.90 -16.82
CA ARG A 122 27.55 18.45 -15.64
C ARG A 122 28.30 17.36 -14.92
N GLU A 123 28.45 17.46 -13.60
CA GLU A 123 29.28 16.55 -12.81
C GLU A 123 28.78 15.10 -12.88
N ARG A 124 27.47 14.89 -12.67
CA ARG A 124 26.81 13.59 -12.77
C ARG A 124 25.50 13.78 -13.52
N TRP A 125 25.35 13.09 -14.65
CA TRP A 125 24.16 13.23 -15.48
C TRP A 125 23.85 11.92 -16.21
N THR A 126 23.70 10.84 -15.44
CA THR A 126 23.48 9.48 -15.94
C THR A 126 22.00 9.10 -15.98
N ASN A 127 21.67 7.87 -16.32
CA ASN A 127 20.30 7.39 -16.34
C ASN A 127 19.74 7.13 -14.94
N ASN A 128 20.60 6.89 -13.96
CA ASN A 128 20.22 6.53 -12.59
C ASN A 128 20.59 7.59 -11.55
N GLU A 129 21.41 8.57 -11.88
CA GLU A 129 21.79 9.64 -10.95
C GLU A 129 22.05 10.97 -11.64
N ILE A 130 21.75 12.06 -10.93
CA ILE A 130 22.09 13.43 -11.35
C ILE A 130 22.60 14.25 -10.17
N SER A 131 23.50 15.19 -10.48
CA SER A 131 23.89 16.27 -9.56
C SER A 131 23.58 17.62 -10.20
N VAL A 132 22.95 18.52 -9.43
CA VAL A 132 22.76 19.91 -9.86
C VAL A 132 24.05 20.70 -9.65
N ASP A 133 24.26 21.74 -10.49
CA ASP A 133 25.50 22.53 -10.51
C ASP A 133 25.49 23.70 -9.50
N HIS A 134 24.46 23.83 -8.69
CA HIS A 134 24.24 24.97 -7.80
C HIS A 134 25.43 25.18 -6.83
N PRO A 135 25.91 26.45 -6.65
CA PRO A 135 27.11 26.73 -5.84
C PRO A 135 27.02 26.28 -4.38
N LEU A 136 25.81 26.31 -3.79
CA LEU A 136 25.57 25.87 -2.41
C LEU A 136 26.04 24.44 -2.19
N ARG A 137 25.77 23.55 -3.15
CA ARG A 137 26.14 22.13 -3.07
C ARG A 137 27.66 21.94 -2.95
N LYS A 138 28.44 22.73 -3.71
CA LYS A 138 29.88 22.69 -3.63
C LYS A 138 30.39 23.27 -2.30
N LYS A 139 29.75 24.34 -1.83
CA LYS A 139 30.09 24.98 -0.54
C LYS A 139 29.88 24.01 0.63
N GLU A 140 28.76 23.27 0.64
CA GLU A 140 28.45 22.28 1.68
C GLU A 140 29.22 20.94 1.50
N GLY A 141 29.98 20.78 0.43
CA GLY A 141 30.82 19.58 0.20
C GLY A 141 30.02 18.30 0.03
N VAL A 142 28.80 18.38 -0.50
CA VAL A 142 27.90 17.21 -0.66
C VAL A 142 28.47 16.26 -1.71
N ARG A 143 28.77 15.02 -1.30
CA ARG A 143 29.40 13.99 -2.15
C ARG A 143 28.39 13.14 -2.92
N ASP A 144 27.23 12.81 -2.29
CA ASP A 144 26.21 12.00 -2.92
C ASP A 144 25.46 12.78 -4.01
N PRO A 145 24.89 12.14 -5.02
CA PRO A 145 24.14 12.83 -6.08
C PRO A 145 22.93 13.58 -5.52
N SER A 146 22.45 14.59 -6.27
CA SER A 146 21.21 15.31 -5.92
C SER A 146 20.00 14.40 -5.99
N ILE A 147 19.96 13.50 -6.99
CA ILE A 147 18.97 12.43 -7.10
C ILE A 147 19.68 11.15 -7.47
N PHE A 148 19.41 10.09 -6.73
CA PHE A 148 19.79 8.72 -7.05
C PHE A 148 18.55 7.87 -7.18
N THR A 149 18.47 7.04 -8.24
CA THR A 149 17.32 6.15 -8.46
C THR A 149 17.68 4.71 -8.20
N ALA A 150 16.75 3.99 -7.57
CA ALA A 150 16.90 2.59 -7.23
C ALA A 150 15.62 1.80 -7.50
N GLY A 151 15.76 0.53 -7.81
CA GLY A 151 14.67 -0.43 -7.67
C GLY A 151 14.59 -0.91 -6.22
N LEU A 152 13.44 -1.36 -5.79
CA LEU A 152 13.21 -1.84 -4.42
C LEU A 152 14.25 -2.87 -3.93
N THR A 153 14.82 -3.66 -4.84
CA THR A 153 15.81 -4.70 -4.53
C THR A 153 17.26 -4.29 -4.83
N THR A 154 17.49 -3.04 -5.22
CA THR A 154 18.84 -2.52 -5.44
C THR A 154 19.52 -2.28 -4.10
N SER A 155 20.80 -2.61 -4.00
CA SER A 155 21.58 -2.27 -2.80
C SER A 155 21.73 -0.74 -2.71
N ILE A 156 21.27 -0.19 -1.59
CA ILE A 156 21.35 1.24 -1.25
C ILE A 156 22.32 1.50 -0.10
N THR A 157 23.04 0.48 0.36
CA THR A 157 23.99 0.57 1.46
C THR A 157 25.10 1.57 1.14
N GLY A 158 25.38 2.46 2.09
CA GLY A 158 26.43 3.47 1.95
C GLY A 158 26.00 4.78 1.29
N LEU A 159 24.73 4.88 0.87
CA LEU A 159 24.11 6.14 0.48
C LEU A 159 23.53 6.84 1.71
N HIS A 160 23.38 8.16 1.62
CA HIS A 160 22.63 8.95 2.58
C HIS A 160 21.62 9.80 1.83
N CYS A 161 20.43 9.96 2.38
CA CYS A 161 19.40 10.80 1.80
C CYS A 161 18.74 11.71 2.84
N ASP A 162 18.33 12.88 2.37
CA ASP A 162 17.54 13.86 3.12
C ASP A 162 16.04 13.71 2.79
N VAL A 163 15.77 13.08 1.63
CA VAL A 163 14.41 12.73 1.19
C VAL A 163 14.41 11.36 0.53
N ALA A 164 13.60 10.45 1.02
CA ALA A 164 13.27 9.19 0.36
C ALA A 164 11.92 9.33 -0.36
N VAL A 165 11.88 9.01 -1.64
CA VAL A 165 10.66 8.96 -2.46
C VAL A 165 10.38 7.52 -2.84
N LEU A 166 9.21 7.01 -2.46
CA LEU A 166 8.75 5.66 -2.81
C LEU A 166 7.57 5.79 -3.79
N ASP A 167 7.83 5.54 -5.07
CA ASP A 167 6.82 5.65 -6.13
C ASP A 167 6.47 4.29 -6.70
N ASP A 168 5.21 3.87 -6.50
CA ASP A 168 4.68 2.56 -6.95
C ASP A 168 5.63 1.39 -6.57
N THR A 169 6.06 1.32 -5.31
CA THR A 169 6.90 0.22 -4.80
C THR A 169 6.12 -1.09 -4.65
N VAL A 170 4.80 -1.01 -4.44
CA VAL A 170 3.89 -2.15 -4.48
C VAL A 170 3.30 -2.28 -5.87
N VAL A 171 3.49 -3.45 -6.48
CA VAL A 171 3.02 -3.81 -7.82
C VAL A 171 2.43 -5.22 -7.80
N PRO A 172 1.67 -5.66 -8.82
CA PRO A 172 1.07 -7.00 -8.83
C PRO A 172 2.05 -8.12 -8.52
N GLU A 173 3.27 -8.02 -9.05
CA GLU A 173 4.32 -9.03 -8.95
C GLU A 173 4.78 -9.25 -7.50
N ASN A 174 4.66 -8.26 -6.62
CA ASN A 174 5.07 -8.35 -5.22
C ASN A 174 3.91 -8.25 -4.22
N ALA A 175 2.70 -7.95 -4.67
CA ALA A 175 1.55 -7.74 -3.78
C ALA A 175 0.81 -9.04 -3.43
N TYR A 176 0.70 -9.99 -4.37
CA TYR A 176 -0.23 -11.12 -4.22
C TYR A 176 0.34 -12.31 -3.47
N THR A 177 1.65 -12.43 -3.31
CA THR A 177 2.29 -13.49 -2.51
C THR A 177 2.79 -12.96 -1.18
N ASP A 178 2.76 -13.79 -0.13
CA ASP A 178 3.30 -13.42 1.18
C ASP A 178 4.81 -13.14 1.10
N GLU A 179 5.54 -13.93 0.32
CA GLU A 179 6.98 -13.74 0.11
C GLU A 179 7.26 -12.39 -0.56
N GLY A 180 6.49 -12.03 -1.60
CA GLY A 180 6.60 -10.74 -2.28
C GLY A 180 6.36 -9.58 -1.33
N ARG A 181 5.28 -9.62 -0.54
CA ARG A 181 4.95 -8.58 0.45
C ARG A 181 6.02 -8.45 1.52
N ASN A 182 6.48 -9.57 2.08
CA ASN A 182 7.54 -9.57 3.10
C ASN A 182 8.85 -9.01 2.54
N LYS A 183 9.20 -9.30 1.30
CA LYS A 183 10.38 -8.73 0.63
C LYS A 183 10.27 -7.20 0.52
N VAL A 184 9.10 -6.68 0.13
CA VAL A 184 8.84 -5.22 0.08
C VAL A 184 9.03 -4.59 1.46
N LYS A 185 8.44 -5.18 2.52
CA LYS A 185 8.52 -4.68 3.89
C LYS A 185 9.95 -4.70 4.43
N THR A 186 10.70 -5.77 4.16
CA THR A 186 12.11 -5.88 4.55
C THR A 186 12.96 -4.80 3.88
N GLN A 187 12.78 -4.59 2.57
CA GLN A 187 13.52 -3.55 1.86
C GLN A 187 13.15 -2.14 2.32
N TYR A 188 11.87 -1.90 2.60
CA TYR A 188 11.43 -0.64 3.20
C TYR A 188 12.14 -0.39 4.55
N SER A 189 12.21 -1.38 5.42
CA SER A 189 12.86 -1.25 6.75
C SER A 189 14.35 -0.89 6.68
N LEU A 190 15.02 -1.16 5.55
CA LEU A 190 16.42 -0.78 5.37
C LEU A 190 16.61 0.72 5.12
N LEU A 191 15.55 1.46 4.75
CA LEU A 191 15.63 2.92 4.53
C LEU A 191 16.08 3.66 5.77
N SER A 192 15.58 3.27 6.94
CA SER A 192 15.94 3.92 8.21
C SER A 192 17.44 3.93 8.51
N SER A 193 18.23 3.05 7.86
CA SER A 193 19.69 3.01 8.04
C SER A 193 20.47 4.03 7.19
N ILE A 194 19.81 4.65 6.21
CA ILE A 194 20.41 5.61 5.27
C ILE A 194 19.77 7.00 5.35
N GLU A 195 18.68 7.11 6.04
CA GLU A 195 17.97 8.36 6.32
C GLU A 195 18.61 9.12 7.47
N GLY A 196 18.77 10.42 7.31
CA GLY A 196 19.13 11.30 8.41
C GLY A 196 17.99 11.41 9.43
N ALA A 197 18.29 11.89 10.64
CA ALA A 197 17.30 12.03 11.71
C ALA A 197 16.09 12.92 11.34
N GLU A 198 16.26 13.86 10.40
CA GLU A 198 15.22 14.75 9.91
C GLU A 198 14.80 14.43 8.46
N ALA A 199 15.12 13.25 7.98
CA ALA A 199 14.78 12.84 6.63
C ALA A 199 13.26 12.83 6.41
N LYS A 200 12.88 13.11 5.16
CA LYS A 200 11.48 13.10 4.74
C LYS A 200 11.22 11.84 3.92
N GLU A 201 10.09 11.20 4.17
CA GLU A 201 9.62 10.12 3.31
C GLU A 201 8.34 10.52 2.57
N TRP A 202 8.37 10.43 1.25
CA TRP A 202 7.23 10.72 0.39
C TRP A 202 6.83 9.46 -0.37
N VAL A 203 5.77 8.84 0.09
CA VAL A 203 5.26 7.59 -0.48
C VAL A 203 4.06 7.90 -1.36
N VAL A 204 4.09 7.44 -2.60
CA VAL A 204 2.94 7.50 -3.51
C VAL A 204 2.66 6.13 -4.08
N GLY A 205 1.40 5.74 -4.12
CA GLY A 205 1.06 4.42 -4.58
C GLY A 205 -0.41 4.19 -4.90
N THR A 206 -0.68 2.96 -5.30
CA THR A 206 -2.02 2.41 -5.53
C THR A 206 -2.13 1.09 -4.77
N ARG A 207 -3.24 0.84 -4.10
CA ARG A 207 -3.47 -0.39 -3.35
C ARG A 207 -3.60 -1.60 -4.28
N TYR A 208 -3.12 -2.75 -3.85
CA TYR A 208 -3.27 -4.04 -4.54
C TYR A 208 -3.79 -5.13 -3.62
N HIS A 209 -3.39 -5.12 -2.34
CA HIS A 209 -3.72 -6.15 -1.37
C HIS A 209 -3.97 -5.56 0.01
N SER A 210 -4.81 -6.21 0.83
CA SER A 210 -5.12 -5.77 2.19
C SER A 210 -3.91 -5.71 3.12
N LYS A 211 -2.91 -6.55 2.87
CA LYS A 211 -1.67 -6.67 3.66
C LYS A 211 -0.45 -6.09 2.91
N ASP A 212 -0.65 -5.19 1.95
CA ASP A 212 0.45 -4.53 1.25
C ASP A 212 1.19 -3.54 2.17
N LEU A 213 2.39 -3.08 1.75
CA LEU A 213 3.19 -2.12 2.51
C LEU A 213 2.39 -0.89 2.92
N TYR A 214 1.54 -0.38 2.03
CA TYR A 214 0.77 0.84 2.33
C TYR A 214 -0.20 0.66 3.49
N ASN A 215 -0.70 -0.58 3.72
CA ASN A 215 -1.48 -0.88 4.92
C ASN A 215 -0.65 -0.72 6.19
N ASP A 216 0.57 -1.26 6.19
CA ASP A 216 1.45 -1.15 7.35
C ASP A 216 1.79 0.32 7.63
N LEU A 217 2.11 1.11 6.58
CA LEU A 217 2.41 2.54 6.74
C LEU A 217 1.22 3.32 7.32
N MET A 218 -0.01 2.98 6.94
CA MET A 218 -1.22 3.61 7.51
C MET A 218 -1.43 3.27 8.99
N GLU A 219 -0.88 2.15 9.45
CA GLU A 219 -1.04 1.66 10.82
C GLU A 219 0.13 2.01 11.72
N MET A 220 1.29 2.44 11.16
CA MET A 220 2.46 2.86 11.94
C MET A 220 2.12 4.03 12.85
N GLN A 221 2.60 3.95 14.07
CA GLN A 221 2.40 4.97 15.10
C GLN A 221 3.74 5.39 15.71
N GLU A 222 3.83 6.64 16.10
CA GLU A 222 4.89 7.20 16.92
C GLU A 222 4.36 7.45 18.34
N GLU A 223 5.24 7.32 19.32
CA GLU A 223 4.95 7.63 20.72
C GLU A 223 5.29 9.09 20.98
N ILE A 224 4.35 9.83 21.57
CA ILE A 224 4.55 11.21 21.99
C ILE A 224 4.84 11.20 23.49
N TYR A 225 5.94 11.84 23.88
CA TYR A 225 6.39 11.90 25.26
C TYR A 225 6.13 13.30 25.85
N ASP A 226 5.83 13.35 27.15
CA ASP A 226 5.84 14.58 27.92
C ASP A 226 7.26 15.01 28.33
N ASP A 227 7.39 16.15 28.99
CA ASP A 227 8.68 16.66 29.48
C ASP A 227 9.33 15.75 30.54
N GLU A 228 8.57 14.85 31.14
CA GLU A 228 9.01 13.87 32.14
C GLU A 228 9.42 12.53 31.52
N GLY A 229 9.22 12.34 30.19
CA GLY A 229 9.55 11.14 29.46
C GLY A 229 8.48 10.04 29.53
N ASN A 230 7.24 10.34 29.92
CA ASN A 230 6.13 9.41 29.90
C ASN A 230 5.42 9.49 28.54
N ILE A 231 4.93 8.35 28.05
CA ILE A 231 4.12 8.30 26.82
C ILE A 231 2.73 8.90 27.12
N VAL A 232 2.40 10.01 26.47
CA VAL A 232 1.11 10.69 26.63
C VAL A 232 0.13 10.38 25.50
N GLU A 233 0.63 10.06 24.30
CA GLU A 233 -0.20 9.80 23.13
C GLU A 233 0.50 8.90 22.12
N HIS A 234 -0.28 8.17 21.31
CA HIS A 234 0.18 7.51 20.09
C HIS A 234 -0.42 8.22 18.88
N SER A 235 0.42 8.78 18.03
CA SER A 235 0.02 9.48 16.81
C SER A 235 0.35 8.64 15.58
N ALA A 236 -0.40 8.83 14.48
CA ALA A 236 -0.05 8.20 13.21
C ALA A 236 1.32 8.72 12.75
N LEU A 237 2.25 7.81 12.43
CA LEU A 237 3.59 8.16 11.94
C LEU A 237 3.51 8.84 10.58
N TYR A 238 2.72 8.26 9.65
CA TYR A 238 2.48 8.82 8.33
C TYR A 238 1.22 9.66 8.29
N GLU A 239 1.34 10.83 7.69
CA GLU A 239 0.19 11.60 7.29
C GLU A 239 -0.34 11.10 5.95
N LYS A 240 -1.66 10.88 5.86
CA LYS A 240 -2.29 10.23 4.71
C LYS A 240 -3.12 11.20 3.87
N PHE A 241 -2.90 11.17 2.56
CA PHE A 241 -3.80 11.71 1.54
C PHE A 241 -4.34 10.56 0.69
N GLU A 242 -5.63 10.31 0.79
CA GLU A 242 -6.27 9.21 0.08
C GLU A 242 -7.51 9.69 -0.65
N LYS A 243 -7.63 9.35 -1.93
CA LYS A 243 -8.82 9.63 -2.74
C LYS A 243 -9.24 8.37 -3.49
N GLN A 244 -10.54 8.21 -3.63
CA GLN A 244 -11.15 7.21 -4.50
C GLN A 244 -11.47 7.87 -5.85
N VAL A 245 -11.66 7.07 -6.90
CA VAL A 245 -11.98 7.59 -8.24
C VAL A 245 -13.27 8.40 -8.24
N GLU A 246 -14.25 8.01 -7.41
CA GLU A 246 -15.47 8.77 -7.10
C GLU A 246 -15.96 8.39 -5.69
N ASN A 247 -16.88 9.18 -5.13
CA ASN A 247 -17.19 9.16 -3.70
C ASN A 247 -18.34 8.22 -3.28
N ARG A 248 -18.98 7.47 -4.20
CA ARG A 248 -20.10 6.55 -3.87
C ARG A 248 -19.74 5.07 -3.97
N GLY A 249 -18.67 4.72 -4.66
CA GLY A 249 -18.24 3.33 -4.82
C GLY A 249 -18.94 2.55 -5.93
N ASP A 250 -19.95 3.12 -6.59
CA ASP A 250 -20.77 2.48 -7.63
C ASP A 250 -20.58 3.06 -9.04
N GLY A 251 -19.78 4.11 -9.17
CA GLY A 251 -19.53 4.83 -10.42
C GLY A 251 -20.53 5.95 -10.73
N THR A 252 -21.42 6.29 -9.78
CA THR A 252 -22.43 7.35 -9.94
C THR A 252 -22.12 8.61 -9.15
N GLY A 253 -21.06 8.57 -8.33
CA GLY A 253 -20.64 9.67 -7.48
C GLY A 253 -19.89 10.78 -8.20
N GLU A 254 -19.39 11.72 -7.42
CA GLU A 254 -18.53 12.79 -7.90
C GLU A 254 -17.11 12.26 -8.10
N PHE A 255 -16.58 12.44 -9.30
CA PHE A 255 -15.23 12.00 -9.64
C PHE A 255 -14.19 12.95 -9.05
N CYS A 256 -13.16 12.40 -8.39
CA CYS A 256 -12.07 13.22 -7.83
C CYS A 256 -11.24 13.94 -8.91
N TRP A 257 -11.22 13.38 -10.13
CA TRP A 257 -10.71 14.03 -11.34
C TRP A 257 -11.75 13.92 -12.46
N PRO A 258 -12.71 14.86 -12.54
CA PRO A 258 -13.74 14.85 -13.57
C PRO A 258 -13.17 14.92 -15.00
N ARG A 259 -13.88 14.33 -15.93
CA ARG A 259 -13.53 14.33 -17.35
C ARG A 259 -13.41 15.75 -17.89
N GLN A 260 -12.29 16.06 -18.51
CA GLN A 260 -12.03 17.37 -19.12
C GLN A 260 -11.23 17.25 -20.40
N GLN A 261 -11.46 18.18 -21.32
CA GLN A 261 -10.74 18.25 -22.58
C GLN A 261 -9.73 19.39 -22.58
N ARG A 262 -8.51 19.11 -23.01
CA ARG A 262 -7.50 20.12 -23.25
C ARG A 262 -7.76 20.81 -24.60
N PRO A 263 -7.30 22.07 -24.82
CA PRO A 263 -7.52 22.80 -26.08
C PRO A 263 -7.02 22.07 -27.32
N ASP A 264 -6.05 21.18 -27.23
CA ASP A 264 -5.55 20.34 -28.33
C ASP A 264 -6.43 19.11 -28.62
N GLY A 265 -7.60 18.99 -27.97
CA GLY A 265 -8.55 17.91 -28.16
C GLY A 265 -8.32 16.66 -27.32
N LYS A 266 -7.19 16.57 -26.57
CA LYS A 266 -6.90 15.41 -25.69
C LYS A 266 -7.79 15.42 -24.45
N TRP A 267 -8.26 14.24 -24.07
CA TRP A 267 -9.11 14.05 -22.91
C TRP A 267 -8.36 13.52 -21.71
N PHE A 268 -8.71 14.01 -20.52
CA PHE A 268 -8.14 13.63 -19.22
C PHE A 268 -9.25 13.42 -18.20
N GLY A 269 -8.92 12.75 -17.08
CA GLY A 269 -9.87 12.50 -16.01
C GLY A 269 -10.89 11.41 -16.32
N PHE A 270 -11.86 11.26 -15.44
CA PHE A 270 -12.81 10.17 -15.43
C PHE A 270 -14.27 10.66 -15.49
N ASP A 271 -15.11 9.84 -16.10
CA ASP A 271 -16.55 9.88 -16.05
C ASP A 271 -17.09 8.45 -15.87
N ARG A 272 -18.39 8.33 -15.68
CA ARG A 272 -19.07 7.05 -15.51
C ARG A 272 -18.79 6.06 -16.65
N LYS A 273 -18.74 6.55 -17.90
CA LYS A 273 -18.51 5.72 -19.08
C LYS A 273 -17.10 5.15 -19.09
N ILE A 274 -16.10 5.97 -18.83
CA ILE A 274 -14.70 5.55 -18.78
C ILE A 274 -14.48 4.57 -17.62
N LEU A 275 -15.03 4.87 -16.44
CA LEU A 275 -14.90 3.99 -15.29
C LEU A 275 -15.57 2.63 -15.54
N ALA A 276 -16.76 2.61 -16.15
CA ALA A 276 -17.45 1.37 -16.51
C ALA A 276 -16.64 0.54 -17.53
N GLN A 277 -16.02 1.19 -18.53
CA GLN A 277 -15.12 0.51 -19.47
C GLN A 277 -13.89 -0.10 -18.76
N LYS A 278 -13.28 0.66 -17.83
CA LYS A 278 -12.17 0.15 -17.01
C LYS A 278 -12.64 -1.06 -16.19
N ARG A 279 -13.75 -0.93 -15.46
CA ARG A 279 -14.35 -2.01 -14.65
C ARG A 279 -14.61 -3.28 -15.48
N GLY A 280 -15.12 -3.13 -16.71
CA GLY A 280 -15.41 -4.23 -17.62
C GLY A 280 -14.17 -5.03 -18.07
N LYS A 281 -12.98 -4.42 -18.03
CA LYS A 281 -11.71 -5.08 -18.41
C LYS A 281 -11.06 -5.89 -17.28
N TYR A 282 -11.47 -5.67 -16.03
CA TYR A 282 -10.95 -6.43 -14.90
C TYR A 282 -11.73 -7.74 -14.73
N LEU A 283 -11.05 -8.87 -14.92
CA LEU A 283 -11.60 -10.19 -14.63
C LEU A 283 -11.77 -10.41 -13.13
N ASP A 284 -10.81 -9.93 -12.35
CA ASP A 284 -10.86 -9.90 -10.89
C ASP A 284 -11.36 -8.54 -10.40
N ARG A 285 -12.54 -8.53 -9.81
CA ARG A 285 -13.18 -7.33 -9.26
C ARG A 285 -12.43 -6.74 -8.06
N THR A 286 -11.80 -7.59 -7.27
CA THR A 286 -10.99 -7.15 -6.12
C THR A 286 -9.88 -6.21 -6.56
N GLN A 287 -9.20 -6.56 -7.66
CA GLN A 287 -8.15 -5.69 -8.22
C GLN A 287 -8.69 -4.36 -8.71
N PHE A 288 -9.88 -4.35 -9.30
CA PHE A 288 -10.51 -3.09 -9.72
C PHE A 288 -10.79 -2.18 -8.50
N PHE A 289 -11.41 -2.71 -7.46
CA PHE A 289 -11.70 -1.95 -6.25
C PHE A 289 -10.43 -1.51 -5.52
N ALA A 290 -9.42 -2.37 -5.45
CA ALA A 290 -8.13 -2.01 -4.89
C ALA A 290 -7.50 -0.81 -5.62
N GLN A 291 -7.49 -0.82 -6.96
CA GLN A 291 -6.75 0.17 -7.74
C GLN A 291 -7.52 1.46 -8.00
N TYR A 292 -8.86 1.45 -8.02
CA TYR A 292 -9.67 2.65 -8.28
C TYR A 292 -10.33 3.21 -7.02
N TYR A 293 -10.54 2.39 -6.00
CA TYR A 293 -11.19 2.78 -4.75
C TYR A 293 -10.30 2.64 -3.51
N ASN A 294 -9.03 2.26 -3.69
CA ASN A 294 -8.10 1.93 -2.59
C ASN A 294 -8.67 0.90 -1.60
N ASN A 295 -9.63 0.08 -2.04
CA ASN A 295 -10.33 -0.90 -1.23
C ASN A 295 -10.06 -2.34 -1.71
N PRO A 296 -8.96 -2.97 -1.28
CA PRO A 296 -8.64 -4.36 -1.63
C PRO A 296 -9.55 -5.39 -0.92
N ASN A 297 -10.38 -4.97 0.03
CA ASN A 297 -11.31 -5.83 0.79
C ASN A 297 -12.76 -5.66 0.35
N ASN A 298 -13.04 -5.04 -0.80
CA ASN A 298 -14.43 -4.83 -1.22
C ASN A 298 -15.16 -6.17 -1.39
N PRO A 299 -16.31 -6.39 -0.72
CA PRO A 299 -17.08 -7.63 -0.81
C PRO A 299 -17.53 -7.99 -2.22
N GLU A 300 -17.78 -7.00 -3.08
CA GLU A 300 -18.09 -7.26 -4.51
C GLU A 300 -16.94 -7.94 -5.26
N GLY A 301 -15.69 -7.71 -4.81
CA GLY A 301 -14.51 -8.36 -5.37
C GLY A 301 -14.36 -9.81 -4.93
N THR A 302 -14.75 -10.16 -3.71
CA THR A 302 -14.65 -11.52 -3.17
C THR A 302 -15.72 -12.47 -3.71
N GLY A 303 -16.70 -11.96 -4.45
CA GLY A 303 -17.78 -12.77 -5.03
C GLY A 303 -18.84 -13.25 -4.04
N ILE A 304 -18.67 -13.02 -2.74
CA ILE A 304 -19.58 -13.39 -1.67
C ILE A 304 -20.15 -12.11 -1.04
N THR A 305 -21.28 -11.65 -1.55
CA THR A 305 -21.99 -10.49 -1.00
C THR A 305 -23.03 -10.94 0.05
N PRO A 306 -23.40 -10.08 1.02
CA PRO A 306 -24.36 -10.45 2.08
C PRO A 306 -25.69 -10.97 1.57
N ASP A 307 -26.16 -10.52 0.40
CA ASP A 307 -27.38 -10.98 -0.26
C ASP A 307 -27.31 -12.44 -0.75
N LYS A 308 -26.09 -12.99 -0.89
CA LYS A 308 -25.88 -14.40 -1.24
C LYS A 308 -25.87 -15.34 -0.04
N PHE A 309 -25.83 -14.81 1.17
CA PHE A 309 -25.92 -15.65 2.37
C PHE A 309 -27.31 -16.21 2.51
N GLN A 310 -27.39 -17.54 2.62
CA GLN A 310 -28.61 -18.24 2.98
C GLN A 310 -28.53 -18.59 4.46
N TYR A 311 -29.61 -18.32 5.18
CA TYR A 311 -29.69 -18.59 6.61
C TYR A 311 -30.54 -19.84 6.86
N PHE A 312 -30.14 -20.62 7.84
CA PHE A 312 -30.93 -21.78 8.30
C PHE A 312 -31.28 -21.66 9.78
N GLU A 313 -32.40 -22.23 10.16
CA GLU A 313 -32.89 -22.20 11.54
C GLU A 313 -32.23 -23.30 12.36
N ARG A 314 -31.49 -22.93 13.40
CA ARG A 314 -30.81 -23.89 14.29
C ARG A 314 -31.77 -24.79 15.07
N THR A 315 -33.02 -24.39 15.25
CA THR A 315 -34.06 -25.18 15.90
C THR A 315 -34.35 -26.50 15.20
N HIS A 316 -34.05 -26.60 13.90
CA HIS A 316 -34.20 -27.83 13.12
C HIS A 316 -32.97 -28.75 13.16
N LEU A 317 -31.91 -28.36 13.88
CA LEU A 317 -30.75 -29.22 14.12
C LEU A 317 -31.09 -30.17 15.29
N THR A 318 -30.97 -31.45 15.04
CA THR A 318 -31.20 -32.50 16.06
C THR A 318 -30.01 -33.46 16.11
N ARG A 319 -29.74 -34.01 17.31
CA ARG A 319 -28.67 -35.03 17.44
C ARG A 319 -29.34 -36.37 17.84
N GLN A 320 -29.13 -37.40 17.02
CA GLN A 320 -29.71 -38.73 17.26
C GLN A 320 -28.62 -39.78 17.05
N LYS A 321 -28.43 -40.70 18.00
CA LYS A 321 -27.45 -41.80 17.97
C LYS A 321 -26.01 -41.33 17.57
N GLY A 322 -25.63 -40.15 18.08
CA GLY A 322 -24.28 -39.59 17.78
C GLY A 322 -24.16 -38.82 16.47
N TYR A 323 -25.21 -38.76 15.65
CA TYR A 323 -25.18 -38.05 14.36
C TYR A 323 -26.04 -36.78 14.40
N TRP A 324 -25.61 -35.77 13.66
CA TRP A 324 -26.37 -34.55 13.48
C TRP A 324 -27.31 -34.66 12.27
N PHE A 325 -28.51 -34.07 12.42
CA PHE A 325 -29.53 -34.02 11.38
C PHE A 325 -30.07 -32.59 11.26
N TYR A 326 -30.36 -32.18 10.03
CA TYR A 326 -31.11 -30.97 9.75
C TYR A 326 -32.38 -31.32 8.96
N LYS A 327 -33.55 -30.96 9.49
CA LYS A 327 -34.87 -31.34 8.90
C LYS A 327 -34.96 -32.83 8.54
N GLY A 328 -34.43 -33.70 9.40
CA GLY A 328 -34.46 -35.15 9.21
C GLY A 328 -33.36 -35.69 8.26
N GLN A 329 -32.58 -34.86 7.60
CA GLN A 329 -31.46 -35.27 6.77
C GLN A 329 -30.16 -35.32 7.58
N ARG A 330 -29.43 -36.44 7.46
CA ARG A 330 -28.16 -36.62 8.18
C ARG A 330 -27.10 -35.70 7.65
N LEU A 331 -26.37 -35.04 8.55
CA LEU A 331 -25.21 -34.21 8.22
C LEU A 331 -23.90 -34.99 8.43
N ASN A 332 -23.01 -34.92 7.45
CA ASN A 332 -21.60 -35.26 7.63
C ASN A 332 -20.90 -34.00 8.16
N VAL A 333 -20.31 -34.08 9.36
CA VAL A 333 -19.69 -32.92 10.02
C VAL A 333 -18.17 -32.95 9.85
N PHE A 334 -17.64 -31.83 9.42
CA PHE A 334 -16.20 -31.57 9.23
C PHE A 334 -15.83 -30.28 9.93
N ALA A 335 -14.54 -30.15 10.23
CA ALA A 335 -13.99 -28.86 10.68
C ALA A 335 -12.82 -28.43 9.81
N ALA A 336 -12.58 -27.13 9.76
CA ALA A 336 -11.38 -26.54 9.14
C ALA A 336 -10.79 -25.49 10.07
N ILE A 337 -9.47 -25.40 10.11
CA ILE A 337 -8.73 -24.41 10.87
C ILE A 337 -7.70 -23.71 9.99
N ASP A 338 -7.68 -22.39 10.08
CA ASP A 338 -6.65 -21.51 9.53
C ASP A 338 -5.89 -20.89 10.70
N PHE A 339 -4.59 -21.22 10.81
CA PHE A 339 -3.75 -20.79 11.91
C PHE A 339 -3.17 -19.41 11.68
N ALA A 340 -3.41 -18.48 12.59
CA ALA A 340 -2.66 -17.23 12.66
C ALA A 340 -1.72 -17.26 13.88
N TYR A 341 -0.42 -17.27 13.62
CA TYR A 341 0.60 -17.34 14.67
C TYR A 341 1.12 -15.94 14.99
N SER A 342 0.37 -15.19 15.81
CA SER A 342 0.84 -13.94 16.41
C SER A 342 -0.14 -13.38 17.43
N LEU A 343 0.38 -12.85 18.55
CA LEU A 343 -0.39 -12.12 19.59
C LEU A 343 -0.60 -10.65 19.28
N ASN A 344 0.04 -10.10 18.26
CA ASN A 344 -0.11 -8.68 17.93
C ASN A 344 -1.60 -8.36 17.77
N LYS A 345 -2.08 -7.30 18.41
CA LYS A 345 -3.49 -6.84 18.27
C LYS A 345 -3.89 -6.65 16.79
N ARG A 346 -2.92 -6.44 15.91
CA ARG A 346 -3.05 -6.19 14.46
C ARG A 346 -2.87 -7.43 13.58
N SER A 347 -2.45 -8.59 14.13
CA SER A 347 -2.29 -9.83 13.37
C SER A 347 -3.65 -10.48 13.12
N ASP A 348 -3.70 -11.36 12.12
CA ASP A 348 -4.86 -12.19 11.84
C ASP A 348 -5.23 -13.03 13.06
N SER A 349 -6.50 -13.40 13.13
CA SER A 349 -7.00 -14.34 14.14
C SER A 349 -7.04 -15.74 13.54
N THR A 350 -6.70 -16.74 14.33
CA THR A 350 -7.03 -18.13 14.00
C THR A 350 -8.53 -18.28 13.85
N ALA A 351 -8.98 -18.93 12.80
CA ALA A 351 -10.37 -19.25 12.55
C ALA A 351 -10.57 -20.76 12.54
N LEU A 352 -11.48 -21.24 13.38
CA LEU A 352 -11.96 -22.63 13.39
C LEU A 352 -13.41 -22.65 12.98
N VAL A 353 -13.73 -23.34 11.87
CA VAL A 353 -15.08 -23.42 11.31
C VAL A 353 -15.54 -24.85 11.29
N VAL A 354 -16.79 -25.10 11.74
CA VAL A 354 -17.44 -26.41 11.67
C VAL A 354 -18.55 -26.36 10.64
N VAL A 355 -18.55 -27.32 9.71
CA VAL A 355 -19.48 -27.39 8.58
C VAL A 355 -20.18 -28.74 8.56
N GLY A 356 -21.50 -28.73 8.44
CA GLY A 356 -22.31 -29.92 8.14
C GLY A 356 -22.65 -29.97 6.65
N ILE A 357 -22.58 -31.15 6.05
CA ILE A 357 -22.94 -31.37 4.64
C ILE A 357 -24.05 -32.43 4.59
N ASP A 358 -25.19 -32.09 3.96
CA ASP A 358 -26.30 -33.02 3.77
C ASP A 358 -26.11 -33.87 2.50
N PRO A 359 -26.95 -34.89 2.28
CA PRO A 359 -26.87 -35.73 1.07
C PRO A 359 -27.10 -35.01 -0.27
N ASN A 360 -27.69 -33.80 -0.21
CA ASN A 360 -27.94 -32.96 -1.38
C ASN A 360 -26.78 -31.98 -1.65
N HIS A 361 -25.67 -32.14 -0.93
CA HIS A 361 -24.49 -31.25 -0.99
C HIS A 361 -24.76 -29.82 -0.55
N ASN A 362 -25.77 -29.56 0.30
CA ASN A 362 -25.90 -28.28 0.95
C ASN A 362 -24.93 -28.17 2.12
N TYR A 363 -24.28 -27.02 2.25
CA TYR A 363 -23.29 -26.70 3.28
C TYR A 363 -23.91 -25.85 4.36
N TYR A 364 -23.84 -26.28 5.62
CA TYR A 364 -24.33 -25.59 6.79
C TYR A 364 -23.17 -25.19 7.67
N VAL A 365 -22.93 -23.90 7.86
CA VAL A 365 -21.93 -23.41 8.83
C VAL A 365 -22.50 -23.55 10.22
N LEU A 366 -22.07 -24.58 10.93
CA LEU A 366 -22.62 -24.97 12.23
C LEU A 366 -22.01 -24.15 13.37
N ASP A 367 -20.70 -23.84 13.27
CA ASP A 367 -19.98 -23.07 14.28
C ASP A 367 -18.81 -22.32 13.69
N ILE A 368 -18.46 -21.18 14.28
CA ILE A 368 -17.29 -20.37 13.96
C ILE A 368 -16.69 -19.91 15.28
N GLU A 369 -15.42 -20.27 15.50
CA GLU A 369 -14.59 -19.75 16.59
C GLU A 369 -13.46 -18.90 16.01
N ARG A 370 -13.28 -17.72 16.55
CA ARG A 370 -12.20 -16.81 16.16
C ARG A 370 -11.42 -16.41 17.40
N PHE A 371 -10.12 -16.66 17.40
CA PHE A 371 -9.27 -16.41 18.56
C PHE A 371 -7.82 -16.08 18.15
N LYS A 372 -7.07 -15.53 19.10
CA LYS A 372 -5.64 -15.27 18.96
C LYS A 372 -4.90 -16.02 20.05
N SER A 373 -3.89 -16.77 19.70
CA SER A 373 -3.01 -17.45 20.64
C SER A 373 -1.67 -17.80 20.00
N GLU A 374 -0.62 -17.87 20.83
CA GLU A 374 0.67 -18.46 20.46
C GLU A 374 0.86 -19.83 21.12
N LYS A 375 -0.07 -20.25 21.99
CA LYS A 375 0.04 -21.49 22.75
C LYS A 375 -0.72 -22.62 22.06
N ILE A 376 -0.02 -23.67 21.72
CA ILE A 376 -0.59 -24.86 21.08
C ILE A 376 -1.65 -25.51 21.98
N SER A 377 -1.48 -25.43 23.31
CA SER A 377 -2.49 -25.89 24.28
C SER A 377 -3.82 -25.16 24.16
N GLU A 378 -3.82 -23.88 23.81
CA GLU A 378 -5.05 -23.11 23.60
C GLU A 378 -5.71 -23.49 22.27
N TYR A 379 -4.94 -23.68 21.18
CA TYR A 379 -5.45 -24.26 19.93
C TYR A 379 -6.16 -25.59 20.21
N TYR A 380 -5.49 -26.47 20.96
CA TYR A 380 -6.09 -27.75 21.34
C TYR A 380 -7.39 -27.59 22.12
N ALA A 381 -7.46 -26.67 23.09
CA ALA A 381 -8.66 -26.42 23.89
C ALA A 381 -9.86 -25.99 23.01
N TYR A 382 -9.64 -25.13 22.02
CA TYR A 382 -10.68 -24.73 21.05
C TYR A 382 -11.10 -25.90 20.17
N ILE A 383 -10.14 -26.66 19.63
CA ILE A 383 -10.41 -27.85 18.80
C ILE A 383 -11.19 -28.89 19.62
N LEU A 384 -10.78 -29.17 20.87
CA LEU A 384 -11.44 -30.15 21.74
C LEU A 384 -12.87 -29.74 22.05
N ARG A 385 -13.11 -28.47 22.38
CA ARG A 385 -14.47 -27.94 22.65
C ARG A 385 -15.38 -28.12 21.43
N ALA A 386 -14.91 -27.77 20.25
CA ALA A 386 -15.65 -27.93 19.01
C ALA A 386 -15.87 -29.42 18.69
N PHE A 387 -14.86 -30.27 18.90
CA PHE A 387 -14.93 -31.72 18.69
C PHE A 387 -15.98 -32.37 19.61
N VAL A 388 -15.97 -32.07 20.89
CA VAL A 388 -16.95 -32.59 21.86
C VAL A 388 -18.37 -32.16 21.51
N LYS A 389 -18.56 -30.94 21.07
CA LYS A 389 -19.87 -30.38 20.69
C LYS A 389 -20.40 -30.99 19.41
N TRP A 390 -19.56 -31.09 18.35
CA TRP A 390 -20.01 -31.39 17.01
C TRP A 390 -19.67 -32.80 16.50
N ASP A 391 -18.76 -33.53 17.18
CA ASP A 391 -18.37 -34.91 16.90
C ASP A 391 -17.87 -35.15 15.47
N PHE A 392 -17.07 -34.21 14.96
CA PHE A 392 -16.42 -34.36 13.66
C PHE A 392 -15.17 -35.25 13.77
N ARG A 393 -14.89 -36.04 12.73
CA ARG A 393 -13.73 -36.95 12.72
C ARG A 393 -12.55 -36.42 11.92
N LYS A 394 -12.78 -35.40 11.10
CA LYS A 394 -11.76 -34.78 10.25
C LYS A 394 -11.69 -33.29 10.48
N LEU A 395 -10.47 -32.81 10.70
CA LEU A 395 -10.11 -31.40 10.75
C LEU A 395 -9.15 -31.12 9.60
N ARG A 396 -9.51 -30.24 8.68
CA ARG A 396 -8.58 -29.74 7.66
C ARG A 396 -7.84 -28.54 8.23
N ALA A 397 -6.50 -28.58 8.14
CA ALA A 397 -5.63 -27.48 8.54
C ALA A 397 -4.94 -26.90 7.30
N GLU A 398 -5.10 -25.60 7.07
CA GLU A 398 -4.28 -24.88 6.10
C GLU A 398 -2.91 -24.62 6.74
N VAL A 399 -1.83 -25.07 6.07
CA VAL A 399 -0.49 -25.09 6.67
C VAL A 399 0.58 -24.56 5.71
N THR A 400 1.28 -23.54 6.14
CA THR A 400 2.58 -23.12 5.63
C THR A 400 3.69 -23.98 6.27
N ALA A 401 4.94 -23.85 5.81
CA ALA A 401 6.08 -24.61 6.35
C ALA A 401 6.22 -24.45 7.88
N ALA A 402 6.00 -23.24 8.41
CA ALA A 402 6.09 -22.98 9.85
C ALA A 402 4.91 -23.58 10.64
N GLN A 403 3.72 -23.61 10.07
CA GLN A 403 2.50 -24.12 10.73
C GLN A 403 2.46 -25.67 10.77
N LYS A 404 3.25 -26.35 9.93
CA LYS A 404 3.39 -27.83 10.01
C LYS A 404 3.86 -28.30 11.39
N ALA A 405 4.74 -27.55 12.05
CA ALA A 405 5.21 -27.89 13.39
C ALA A 405 4.05 -27.87 14.42
N ILE A 406 3.13 -26.89 14.32
CA ILE A 406 1.93 -26.80 15.16
C ILE A 406 1.06 -28.04 15.00
N VAL A 407 0.79 -28.42 13.74
CA VAL A 407 -0.04 -29.60 13.45
C VAL A 407 0.60 -30.88 13.96
N GLN A 408 1.91 -31.05 13.82
CA GLN A 408 2.62 -32.23 14.33
C GLN A 408 2.56 -32.30 15.85
N GLU A 409 2.71 -31.18 16.54
CA GLU A 409 2.60 -31.13 17.99
C GLU A 409 1.17 -31.39 18.45
N LEU A 410 0.16 -30.82 17.81
CA LEU A 410 -1.26 -31.15 18.09
C LEU A 410 -1.53 -32.65 17.94
N LYS A 411 -1.04 -33.27 16.86
CA LYS A 411 -1.21 -34.72 16.62
C LYS A 411 -0.52 -35.56 17.71
N ASN A 412 0.74 -35.25 18.03
CA ASN A 412 1.59 -36.11 18.85
C ASN A 412 1.44 -35.86 20.34
N SER A 413 1.28 -34.62 20.78
CA SER A 413 1.26 -34.23 22.20
C SER A 413 -0.15 -34.10 22.78
N TYR A 414 -1.18 -33.94 21.92
CA TYR A 414 -2.55 -33.70 22.40
C TYR A 414 -3.58 -34.72 21.88
N ILE A 415 -3.67 -34.96 20.58
CA ILE A 415 -4.72 -35.80 20.01
C ILE A 415 -4.50 -37.29 20.33
N LYS A 416 -3.31 -37.83 19.99
CA LYS A 416 -2.97 -39.24 20.25
C LYS A 416 -2.95 -39.61 21.74
N PRO A 417 -2.30 -38.83 22.63
CA PRO A 417 -2.28 -39.16 24.04
C PRO A 417 -3.65 -39.15 24.73
N ASN A 418 -4.57 -38.29 24.24
CA ASN A 418 -5.92 -38.18 24.77
C ASN A 418 -6.91 -39.15 24.07
N GLY A 419 -6.46 -40.02 23.17
CA GLY A 419 -7.29 -41.03 22.51
C GLY A 419 -8.42 -40.44 21.65
N LEU A 420 -8.27 -39.23 21.12
CA LEU A 420 -9.30 -38.60 20.29
C LEU A 420 -9.34 -39.25 18.89
N SER A 421 -10.52 -39.67 18.46
CA SER A 421 -10.77 -40.22 17.12
C SER A 421 -10.86 -39.08 16.08
N LEU A 422 -9.86 -38.21 16.06
CA LEU A 422 -9.75 -37.04 15.20
C LEU A 422 -8.50 -37.13 14.30
N SER A 423 -8.68 -37.04 12.99
CA SER A 423 -7.57 -36.90 12.03
C SER A 423 -7.43 -35.45 11.60
N ILE A 424 -6.18 -34.97 11.47
CA ILE A 424 -5.87 -33.67 10.88
C ILE A 424 -5.29 -33.90 9.47
N ASP A 425 -5.99 -33.40 8.47
CA ASP A 425 -5.58 -33.40 7.07
C ASP A 425 -4.90 -32.04 6.77
N GLU A 426 -3.64 -32.07 6.37
CA GLU A 426 -2.86 -30.88 6.03
C GLU A 426 -3.12 -30.48 4.58
N HIS A 427 -3.38 -29.20 4.35
CA HIS A 427 -3.55 -28.61 3.03
C HIS A 427 -2.58 -27.44 2.88
N SER A 428 -1.80 -27.43 1.82
CA SER A 428 -0.98 -26.27 1.45
C SER A 428 -1.81 -25.35 0.55
N PRO A 429 -1.80 -24.01 0.81
CA PRO A 429 -2.54 -23.04 0.00
C PRO A 429 -2.07 -22.95 -1.44
#